data_fa23b6eb55b493ac915cdffe49d175f6
#
_entry.id   fa23b6eb55b493ac915cdffe49d175f6
#
_cell.length_a   1.000
_cell.length_b   1.000
_cell.length_c   1.000
_cell.angle_alpha   90.00
_cell.angle_beta   90.00
_cell.angle_gamma   90.00
#
_symmetry.space_group_name_H-M   'P 1'
#
loop_
_entity.id
_entity.type
_entity.pdbx_description
1 polymer ?
#
loop_
_entity_poly.entity_id
_entity_poly.type
_entity_poly.pdbx_seq_one_letter_code
_entity_poly.pdbx_strand_id
1 'polypeptide(L)'
;RSSDLPMLLLCRISCYICMNFMVMERRLFIFCFLAVVVWQSVALAAGTPSFTALTSSLDEAIEAHRHYVAVREGRIARLKRQVLDTDTANISFFRWNGEIYKEYKAYICDSAIHYLRVNLDWAERYGRQDAALETRLELAHLMASAGMYEEAAELLRQTDKASLPSHLLPDYYNACHKLYTELSFYTLDDSFKKHYQALAT
;
A
#
# COMPACT_ATOMS: atom_id res chain seq x y z
N ARG A 1 -40.51 35.08 -74.30
CA ARG A 1 -39.03 34.85 -74.14
C ARG A 1 -38.44 35.83 -73.10
N SER A 2 -38.90 35.76 -71.85
CA SER A 2 -38.30 36.57 -70.77
C SER A 2 -38.64 36.00 -69.37
N SER A 3 -38.70 34.70 -69.18
CA SER A 3 -39.06 34.07 -67.90
C SER A 3 -37.95 33.18 -67.27
N ASP A 4 -36.84 33.05 -67.96
CA ASP A 4 -35.80 32.10 -67.48
C ASP A 4 -34.65 32.77 -66.74
N LEU A 5 -34.60 34.12 -66.69
CA LEU A 5 -33.52 34.85 -66.05
C LEU A 5 -33.50 34.79 -64.50
N PRO A 6 -34.65 34.79 -63.78
CA PRO A 6 -34.64 34.74 -62.33
C PRO A 6 -34.28 33.39 -61.78
N MET A 7 -34.58 32.28 -62.49
CA MET A 7 -34.32 30.94 -62.00
C MET A 7 -32.82 30.56 -62.01
N LEU A 8 -32.07 31.05 -63.01
CA LEU A 8 -30.61 30.90 -63.12
C LEU A 8 -29.83 31.70 -62.04
N LEU A 9 -30.43 32.88 -61.70
CA LEU A 9 -29.82 33.68 -60.61
C LEU A 9 -29.98 33.04 -59.22
N LEU A 10 -31.19 32.47 -58.95
CA LEU A 10 -31.45 31.79 -57.69
C LEU A 10 -30.61 30.51 -57.55
N CYS A 11 -30.39 29.75 -58.63
CA CYS A 11 -29.54 28.57 -58.63
C CYS A 11 -28.06 28.91 -58.37
N ARG A 12 -27.56 30.02 -58.95
CA ARG A 12 -26.20 30.51 -58.69
C ARG A 12 -26.00 31.00 -57.24
N ILE A 13 -27.00 31.69 -56.69
CA ILE A 13 -26.91 32.18 -55.29
C ILE A 13 -26.98 31.00 -54.33
N SER A 14 -27.84 29.99 -54.57
CA SER A 14 -27.95 28.79 -53.77
C SER A 14 -26.66 27.98 -53.82
N CYS A 15 -26.02 27.83 -54.98
CA CYS A 15 -24.75 27.15 -55.16
C CYS A 15 -23.58 27.89 -54.43
N TYR A 16 -23.59 29.23 -54.47
CA TYR A 16 -22.63 30.07 -53.80
C TYR A 16 -22.75 30.02 -52.28
N ILE A 17 -23.97 29.94 -51.74
CA ILE A 17 -24.26 29.78 -50.33
C ILE A 17 -23.84 28.38 -49.86
N CYS A 18 -24.16 27.29 -50.60
CA CYS A 18 -23.73 25.94 -50.30
C CYS A 18 -22.20 25.79 -50.33
N MET A 19 -21.51 26.39 -51.32
CA MET A 19 -20.05 26.35 -51.41
C MET A 19 -19.40 27.09 -50.26
N ASN A 20 -19.92 28.27 -49.89
CA ASN A 20 -19.39 29.02 -48.72
C ASN A 20 -19.67 28.31 -47.39
N PHE A 21 -20.83 27.66 -47.27
CA PHE A 21 -21.17 26.87 -46.08
C PHE A 21 -20.22 25.66 -45.91
N MET A 22 -19.95 24.91 -46.99
CA MET A 22 -19.00 23.80 -46.97
C MET A 22 -17.56 24.25 -46.69
N VAL A 23 -17.14 25.41 -47.17
CA VAL A 23 -15.82 25.99 -46.91
C VAL A 23 -15.73 26.50 -45.46
N MET A 24 -16.84 27.02 -44.91
CA MET A 24 -16.90 27.50 -43.53
C MET A 24 -16.84 26.33 -42.52
N GLU A 25 -17.56 25.22 -42.77
CA GLU A 25 -17.46 24.01 -41.97
C GLU A 25 -16.05 23.41 -42.02
N ARG A 26 -15.43 23.37 -43.18
CA ARG A 26 -14.07 22.87 -43.35
C ARG A 26 -13.03 23.71 -42.57
N ARG A 27 -13.22 25.03 -42.54
CA ARG A 27 -12.38 25.92 -41.74
C ARG A 27 -12.60 25.73 -40.23
N LEU A 28 -13.86 25.58 -39.83
CA LEU A 28 -14.20 25.29 -38.42
C LEU A 28 -13.60 23.97 -37.95
N PHE A 29 -13.67 22.90 -38.77
CA PHE A 29 -13.05 21.62 -38.49
C PHE A 29 -11.53 21.72 -38.36
N ILE A 30 -10.89 22.49 -39.24
CA ILE A 30 -9.41 22.74 -39.15
C ILE A 30 -9.07 23.49 -37.89
N PHE A 31 -9.84 24.51 -37.50
CA PHE A 31 -9.63 25.25 -36.27
C PHE A 31 -9.84 24.39 -35.02
N CYS A 32 -10.89 23.59 -34.98
CA CYS A 32 -11.12 22.64 -33.89
C CYS A 32 -10.01 21.59 -33.80
N PHE A 33 -9.57 21.04 -34.94
CA PHE A 33 -8.48 20.07 -34.98
C PHE A 33 -7.15 20.67 -34.50
N LEU A 34 -6.82 21.89 -34.96
CA LEU A 34 -5.64 22.61 -34.49
C LEU A 34 -5.73 22.95 -33.00
N ALA A 35 -6.89 23.34 -32.50
CA ALA A 35 -7.11 23.59 -31.07
C ALA A 35 -6.93 22.33 -30.22
N VAL A 36 -7.41 21.17 -30.70
CA VAL A 36 -7.22 19.88 -30.04
C VAL A 36 -5.73 19.46 -30.05
N VAL A 37 -5.04 19.65 -31.18
CA VAL A 37 -3.61 19.33 -31.29
C VAL A 37 -2.76 20.24 -30.38
N VAL A 38 -3.09 21.54 -30.31
CA VAL A 38 -2.42 22.49 -29.41
C VAL A 38 -2.72 22.13 -27.94
N TRP A 39 -3.97 21.72 -27.62
CA TRP A 39 -4.32 21.30 -26.27
C TRP A 39 -3.59 20.02 -25.86
N GLN A 40 -3.42 19.06 -26.76
CA GLN A 40 -2.64 17.84 -26.50
C GLN A 40 -1.15 18.13 -26.32
N SER A 41 -0.58 19.08 -27.08
CA SER A 41 0.82 19.48 -26.91
C SER A 41 1.08 20.21 -25.58
N VAL A 42 0.12 20.98 -25.08
CA VAL A 42 0.21 21.62 -23.76
C VAL A 42 0.04 20.58 -22.64
N ALA A 43 -0.79 19.56 -22.81
CA ALA A 43 -0.93 18.46 -21.83
C ALA A 43 0.32 17.55 -21.76
N LEU A 44 1.04 17.36 -22.89
CA LEU A 44 2.32 16.64 -22.87
C LEU A 44 3.48 17.48 -22.29
N ALA A 45 3.35 18.81 -22.24
CA ALA A 45 4.32 19.71 -21.59
C ALA A 45 4.13 19.84 -20.08
N ALA A 46 3.06 19.23 -19.50
CA ALA A 46 2.94 19.02 -18.05
C ALA A 46 3.91 17.90 -17.65
N GLY A 47 5.14 18.30 -17.44
CA GLY A 47 6.37 17.55 -17.45
C GLY A 47 6.36 16.29 -16.60
N THR A 48 6.79 15.21 -17.21
CA THR A 48 7.58 14.22 -16.48
C THR A 48 8.72 14.95 -15.76
N PRO A 49 8.86 14.81 -14.44
CA PRO A 49 9.95 15.46 -13.73
C PRO A 49 11.27 15.09 -14.41
N SER A 50 12.12 16.08 -14.68
CA SER A 50 13.41 15.82 -15.32
C SER A 50 14.21 14.84 -14.46
N PHE A 51 15.04 14.01 -15.06
CA PHE A 51 15.90 13.07 -14.33
C PHE A 51 16.67 13.79 -13.21
N THR A 52 17.13 15.00 -13.46
CA THR A 52 17.81 15.85 -12.46
C THR A 52 16.90 16.27 -11.30
N ALA A 53 15.60 16.54 -11.54
CA ALA A 53 14.66 16.86 -10.48
C ALA A 53 14.35 15.62 -9.63
N LEU A 54 14.27 14.42 -10.25
CA LEU A 54 14.07 13.16 -9.53
C LEU A 54 15.30 12.80 -8.68
N THR A 55 16.51 12.97 -9.19
CA THR A 55 17.73 12.70 -8.43
C THR A 55 17.89 13.70 -7.28
N SER A 56 17.60 14.99 -7.48
CA SER A 56 17.62 15.98 -6.41
C SER A 56 16.61 15.65 -5.30
N SER A 57 15.39 15.24 -5.64
CA SER A 57 14.40 14.85 -4.65
C SER A 57 14.76 13.54 -3.94
N LEU A 58 15.47 12.62 -4.60
CA LEU A 58 16.02 11.42 -3.97
C LEU A 58 17.15 11.78 -2.98
N ASP A 59 18.06 12.66 -3.35
CA ASP A 59 19.15 13.13 -2.48
C ASP A 59 18.59 13.82 -1.23
N GLU A 60 17.57 14.68 -1.39
CA GLU A 60 16.85 15.28 -0.26
C GLU A 60 16.20 14.23 0.64
N ALA A 61 15.58 13.20 0.06
CA ALA A 61 14.98 12.10 0.82
C ALA A 61 16.03 11.28 1.57
N ILE A 62 17.21 11.05 0.99
CA ILE A 62 18.34 10.35 1.63
C ILE A 62 18.87 11.16 2.81
N GLU A 63 19.06 12.46 2.66
CA GLU A 63 19.50 13.32 3.76
C GLU A 63 18.42 13.41 4.87
N ALA A 64 17.15 13.55 4.50
CA ALA A 64 16.04 13.53 5.45
C ALA A 64 15.92 12.20 6.21
N HIS A 65 16.29 11.07 5.59
CA HIS A 65 16.26 9.74 6.23
C HIS A 65 17.05 9.72 7.54
N ARG A 66 18.24 10.30 7.58
CA ARG A 66 19.08 10.37 8.81
C ARG A 66 18.37 11.08 9.95
N HIS A 67 17.66 12.17 9.62
CA HIS A 67 16.85 12.88 10.61
C HIS A 67 15.71 12.02 11.15
N TYR A 68 14.96 11.34 10.28
CA TYR A 68 13.85 10.47 10.67
C TYR A 68 14.32 9.29 11.51
N VAL A 69 15.47 8.68 11.17
CA VAL A 69 16.08 7.61 11.98
C VAL A 69 16.44 8.14 13.35
N ALA A 70 17.13 9.29 13.46
CA ALA A 70 17.50 9.87 14.74
C ALA A 70 16.29 10.20 15.64
N VAL A 71 15.21 10.73 15.05
CA VAL A 71 13.94 10.98 15.77
C VAL A 71 13.33 9.69 16.28
N ARG A 72 13.30 8.62 15.45
CA ARG A 72 12.78 7.30 15.83
C ARG A 72 13.60 6.67 16.95
N GLU A 73 14.92 6.64 16.80
CA GLU A 73 15.83 6.12 17.84
C GLU A 73 15.69 6.90 19.15
N GLY A 74 15.47 8.20 19.09
CA GLY A 74 15.18 9.02 20.26
C GLY A 74 13.87 8.63 20.96
N ARG A 75 12.82 8.25 20.20
CA ARG A 75 11.57 7.71 20.77
C ARG A 75 11.79 6.35 21.41
N ILE A 76 12.45 5.44 20.71
CA ILE A 76 12.79 4.11 21.20
C ILE A 76 13.60 4.20 22.50
N ALA A 77 14.61 5.06 22.56
CA ALA A 77 15.43 5.26 23.76
C ALA A 77 14.62 5.78 24.96
N ARG A 78 13.62 6.63 24.72
CA ARG A 78 12.70 7.09 25.79
C ARG A 78 11.82 5.93 26.29
N LEU A 79 11.23 5.16 25.39
CA LEU A 79 10.40 4.00 25.73
C LEU A 79 11.19 2.95 26.50
N LYS A 80 12.42 2.65 26.08
CA LYS A 80 13.31 1.71 26.80
C LYS A 80 13.60 2.18 28.23
N ARG A 81 13.79 3.47 28.48
CA ARG A 81 13.92 4.00 29.83
C ARG A 81 12.66 3.78 30.66
N GLN A 82 11.47 4.02 30.08
CA GLN A 82 10.21 3.74 30.77
C GLN A 82 10.04 2.27 31.14
N VAL A 83 10.49 1.34 30.27
CA VAL A 83 10.51 -0.10 30.59
C VAL A 83 11.42 -0.39 31.78
N LEU A 84 12.62 0.19 31.81
CA LEU A 84 13.58 0.00 32.90
C LEU A 84 13.08 0.54 34.25
N ASP A 85 12.32 1.64 34.21
CA ASP A 85 11.76 2.29 35.41
C ASP A 85 10.44 1.66 35.86
N THR A 86 9.92 0.66 35.13
CA THR A 86 8.63 0.03 35.40
C THR A 86 8.83 -1.35 36.03
N ASP A 87 8.05 -1.63 37.10
CA ASP A 87 8.02 -3.00 37.65
C ASP A 87 7.52 -3.98 36.58
N THR A 88 8.26 -5.08 36.44
CA THR A 88 7.96 -6.12 35.45
C THR A 88 6.59 -6.79 35.65
N ALA A 89 6.04 -6.76 36.86
CA ALA A 89 4.68 -7.26 37.15
C ALA A 89 3.58 -6.28 36.71
N ASN A 90 3.91 -5.03 36.44
CA ASN A 90 2.93 -4.01 36.07
C ASN A 90 2.54 -4.13 34.60
N ILE A 91 1.24 -3.98 34.30
CA ILE A 91 0.71 -3.95 32.92
C ILE A 91 1.37 -2.88 32.04
N SER A 92 1.93 -1.83 32.64
CA SER A 92 2.67 -0.80 31.92
C SER A 92 3.93 -1.35 31.26
N PHE A 93 4.56 -2.38 31.83
CA PHE A 93 5.69 -3.08 31.20
C PHE A 93 5.28 -3.66 29.85
N PHE A 94 4.18 -4.39 29.78
CA PHE A 94 3.61 -4.93 28.53
C PHE A 94 3.30 -3.82 27.53
N ARG A 95 2.68 -2.72 27.99
CA ARG A 95 2.32 -1.59 27.13
C ARG A 95 3.54 -0.90 26.51
N TRP A 96 4.57 -0.61 27.33
CA TRP A 96 5.79 0.03 26.81
C TRP A 96 6.55 -0.85 25.83
N ASN A 97 6.65 -2.14 26.09
CA ASN A 97 7.25 -3.09 25.14
C ASN A 97 6.43 -3.14 23.82
N GLY A 98 5.11 -3.08 23.89
CA GLY A 98 4.23 -2.96 22.73
C GLY A 98 4.48 -1.69 21.92
N GLU A 99 4.69 -0.54 22.57
CA GLU A 99 5.05 0.70 21.87
C GLU A 99 6.46 0.62 21.22
N ILE A 100 7.43 0.00 21.88
CA ILE A 100 8.76 -0.25 21.29
C ILE A 100 8.63 -1.17 20.06
N TYR A 101 7.83 -2.23 20.16
CA TYR A 101 7.53 -3.10 19.03
C TYR A 101 7.00 -2.31 17.83
N LYS A 102 6.02 -1.42 18.03
CA LYS A 102 5.44 -0.60 16.95
C LYS A 102 6.48 0.28 16.24
N GLU A 103 7.44 0.82 16.99
CA GLU A 103 8.54 1.60 16.42
C GLU A 103 9.47 0.73 15.58
N TYR A 104 9.74 -0.53 16.00
CA TYR A 104 10.62 -1.43 15.27
C TYR A 104 9.95 -2.17 14.10
N LYS A 105 8.64 -2.40 14.12
CA LYS A 105 7.89 -3.22 13.16
C LYS A 105 8.20 -2.91 11.68
N ALA A 106 8.35 -1.64 11.33
CA ALA A 106 8.65 -1.19 9.97
C ALA A 106 10.13 -0.79 9.77
N TYR A 107 11.01 -1.12 10.72
CA TYR A 107 12.37 -0.60 10.74
C TYR A 107 13.41 -1.71 10.94
N ILE A 108 13.30 -2.48 12.03
CA ILE A 108 14.24 -3.59 12.36
C ILE A 108 13.40 -4.78 12.82
N CYS A 109 13.22 -5.75 11.93
CA CYS A 109 12.35 -6.90 12.16
C CYS A 109 12.77 -7.73 13.38
N ASP A 110 14.06 -8.04 13.53
CA ASP A 110 14.57 -8.83 14.66
C ASP A 110 14.26 -8.20 16.01
N SER A 111 14.40 -6.88 16.10
CA SER A 111 14.03 -6.14 17.31
C SER A 111 12.52 -6.19 17.55
N ALA A 112 11.70 -6.07 16.52
CA ALA A 112 10.25 -6.18 16.62
C ALA A 112 9.83 -7.57 17.14
N ILE A 113 10.39 -8.64 16.58
CA ILE A 113 10.20 -10.03 17.06
C ILE A 113 10.60 -10.18 18.52
N HIS A 114 11.74 -9.63 18.91
CA HIS A 114 12.21 -9.69 20.29
C HIS A 114 11.18 -9.09 21.27
N TYR A 115 10.67 -7.88 20.98
CA TYR A 115 9.71 -7.23 21.89
C TYR A 115 8.35 -7.91 21.90
N LEU A 116 7.90 -8.52 20.80
CA LEU A 116 6.69 -9.36 20.81
C LEU A 116 6.89 -10.64 21.64
N ARG A 117 8.05 -11.29 21.57
CA ARG A 117 8.36 -12.46 22.42
C ARG A 117 8.35 -12.08 23.89
N VAL A 118 8.97 -10.95 24.26
CA VAL A 118 8.95 -10.44 25.65
C VAL A 118 7.50 -10.22 26.12
N ASN A 119 6.65 -9.66 25.25
CA ASN A 119 5.24 -9.45 25.57
C ASN A 119 4.45 -10.76 25.68
N LEU A 120 4.71 -11.72 24.80
CA LEU A 120 4.07 -13.04 24.86
C LEU A 120 4.42 -13.75 26.18
N ASP A 121 5.72 -13.83 26.51
CA ASP A 121 6.20 -14.43 27.75
C ASP A 121 5.58 -13.75 28.99
N TRP A 122 5.45 -12.42 28.93
CA TRP A 122 4.80 -11.66 30.00
C TRP A 122 3.34 -12.01 30.13
N ALA A 123 2.60 -12.02 29.02
CA ALA A 123 1.16 -12.28 29.02
C ALA A 123 0.85 -13.72 29.50
N GLU A 124 1.64 -14.69 29.10
CA GLU A 124 1.55 -16.09 29.56
C GLU A 124 1.85 -16.22 31.06
N ARG A 125 2.95 -15.60 31.53
CA ARG A 125 3.36 -15.61 32.93
C ARG A 125 2.31 -15.04 33.87
N TYR A 126 1.63 -13.96 33.44
CA TYR A 126 0.62 -13.28 34.28
C TYR A 126 -0.82 -13.70 33.95
N GLY A 127 -1.02 -14.78 33.18
CA GLY A 127 -2.35 -15.35 32.88
C GLY A 127 -3.25 -14.43 32.05
N ARG A 128 -2.66 -13.55 31.24
CA ARG A 128 -3.41 -12.61 30.38
C ARG A 128 -3.71 -13.27 29.04
N GLN A 129 -4.68 -14.18 29.02
CA GLN A 129 -4.97 -15.06 27.88
C GLN A 129 -5.24 -14.28 26.58
N ASP A 130 -6.12 -13.26 26.63
CA ASP A 130 -6.43 -12.46 25.41
C ASP A 130 -5.20 -11.76 24.86
N ALA A 131 -4.38 -11.13 25.73
CA ALA A 131 -3.16 -10.46 25.34
C ALA A 131 -2.11 -11.48 24.81
N ALA A 132 -2.05 -12.68 25.37
CA ALA A 132 -1.17 -13.73 24.87
C ALA A 132 -1.58 -14.21 23.48
N LEU A 133 -2.89 -14.42 23.25
CA LEU A 133 -3.41 -14.82 21.94
C LEU A 133 -3.19 -13.72 20.88
N GLU A 134 -3.52 -12.47 21.19
CA GLU A 134 -3.29 -11.33 20.30
C GLU A 134 -1.81 -11.21 19.93
N THR A 135 -0.92 -11.23 20.94
CA THR A 135 0.53 -11.13 20.71
C THR A 135 1.08 -12.31 19.92
N ARG A 136 0.57 -13.53 20.14
CA ARG A 136 0.97 -14.73 19.40
C ARG A 136 0.58 -14.65 17.92
N LEU A 137 -0.62 -14.17 17.62
CA LEU A 137 -1.08 -13.98 16.24
C LEU A 137 -0.27 -12.88 15.51
N GLU A 138 0.02 -11.78 16.19
CA GLU A 138 0.85 -10.71 15.64
C GLU A 138 2.30 -11.17 15.40
N LEU A 139 2.85 -11.97 16.32
CA LEU A 139 4.18 -12.57 16.18
C LEU A 139 4.22 -13.56 14.99
N ALA A 140 3.20 -14.41 14.82
CA ALA A 140 3.09 -15.32 13.69
C ALA A 140 3.03 -14.56 12.35
N HIS A 141 2.23 -13.52 12.28
CA HIS A 141 2.15 -12.67 11.09
C HIS A 141 3.48 -11.99 10.76
N LEU A 142 4.18 -11.45 11.76
CA LEU A 142 5.48 -10.82 11.59
C LEU A 142 6.55 -11.82 11.15
N MET A 143 6.59 -13.01 11.77
CA MET A 143 7.52 -14.08 11.40
C MET A 143 7.28 -14.59 9.98
N ALA A 144 6.03 -14.77 9.56
CA ALA A 144 5.69 -15.09 8.18
C ALA A 144 6.19 -14.01 7.21
N SER A 145 6.08 -12.73 7.58
CA SER A 145 6.59 -11.61 6.79
C SER A 145 8.12 -11.56 6.72
N ALA A 146 8.80 -12.10 7.73
CA ALA A 146 10.26 -12.18 7.81
C ALA A 146 10.85 -13.43 7.15
N GLY A 147 10.01 -14.34 6.60
CA GLY A 147 10.45 -15.60 6.01
C GLY A 147 10.67 -16.74 7.02
N MET A 148 10.31 -16.55 8.27
CA MET A 148 10.38 -17.55 9.36
C MET A 148 9.10 -18.40 9.37
N TYR A 149 8.90 -19.16 8.29
CA TYR A 149 7.62 -19.82 8.03
C TYR A 149 7.30 -20.97 8.99
N GLU A 150 8.33 -21.74 9.41
CA GLU A 150 8.13 -22.84 10.33
C GLU A 150 7.74 -22.35 11.72
N GLU A 151 8.41 -21.30 12.22
CA GLU A 151 8.09 -20.68 13.50
C GLU A 151 6.70 -20.03 13.47
N ALA A 152 6.34 -19.37 12.37
CA ALA A 152 5.00 -18.82 12.18
C ALA A 152 3.92 -19.92 12.18
N ALA A 153 4.16 -21.03 11.47
CA ALA A 153 3.26 -22.17 11.43
C ALA A 153 3.10 -22.82 12.81
N GLU A 154 4.18 -22.91 13.58
CA GLU A 154 4.13 -23.46 14.95
C GLU A 154 3.26 -22.61 15.88
N LEU A 155 3.42 -21.29 15.84
CA LEU A 155 2.59 -20.36 16.63
C LEU A 155 1.10 -20.49 16.28
N LEU A 156 0.77 -20.65 14.99
CA LEU A 156 -0.60 -20.85 14.54
C LEU A 156 -1.16 -22.22 14.93
N ARG A 157 -0.35 -23.29 14.88
CA ARG A 157 -0.74 -24.65 15.37
C ARG A 157 -1.04 -24.69 16.86
N GLN A 158 -0.31 -23.90 17.66
CA GLN A 158 -0.55 -23.74 19.10
C GLN A 158 -1.81 -22.93 19.42
N THR A 159 -2.41 -22.31 18.42
CA THR A 159 -3.61 -21.48 18.58
C THR A 159 -4.83 -22.28 18.19
N ASP A 160 -5.64 -22.71 19.18
CA ASP A 160 -6.90 -23.38 18.90
C ASP A 160 -7.96 -22.40 18.41
N LYS A 161 -8.25 -22.45 17.11
CA LYS A 161 -9.25 -21.60 16.46
C LYS A 161 -10.64 -21.69 17.11
N ALA A 162 -11.02 -22.88 17.63
CA ALA A 162 -12.34 -23.08 18.20
C ALA A 162 -12.53 -22.37 19.53
N SER A 163 -11.44 -22.10 20.25
CA SER A 163 -11.42 -21.38 21.52
C SER A 163 -11.12 -19.90 21.39
N LEU A 164 -10.84 -19.42 20.16
CA LEU A 164 -10.50 -18.00 19.94
C LEU A 164 -11.71 -17.08 20.18
N PRO A 165 -11.51 -15.98 20.92
CA PRO A 165 -12.50 -14.91 20.99
C PRO A 165 -12.83 -14.37 19.58
N SER A 166 -14.10 -14.06 19.33
CA SER A 166 -14.56 -13.64 18.00
C SER A 166 -13.83 -12.39 17.44
N HIS A 167 -13.38 -11.51 18.33
CA HIS A 167 -12.64 -10.30 17.91
C HIS A 167 -11.23 -10.60 17.42
N LEU A 168 -10.62 -11.76 17.75
CA LEU A 168 -9.30 -12.18 17.29
C LEU A 168 -9.34 -13.08 16.03
N LEU A 169 -10.51 -13.49 15.57
CA LEU A 169 -10.64 -14.28 14.35
C LEU A 169 -10.07 -13.58 13.10
N PRO A 170 -10.28 -12.26 12.90
CA PRO A 170 -9.66 -11.56 11.78
C PRO A 170 -8.13 -11.61 11.81
N ASP A 171 -7.52 -11.48 12.98
CA ASP A 171 -6.06 -11.52 13.14
C ASP A 171 -5.51 -12.92 12.88
N TYR A 172 -6.22 -13.96 13.34
CA TYR A 172 -5.89 -15.36 13.03
C TYR A 172 -5.91 -15.62 11.52
N TYR A 173 -7.01 -15.24 10.83
CA TYR A 173 -7.08 -15.44 9.38
C TYR A 173 -6.06 -14.62 8.63
N ASN A 174 -5.76 -13.40 9.10
CA ASN A 174 -4.74 -12.54 8.50
C ASN A 174 -3.34 -13.15 8.62
N ALA A 175 -3.01 -13.74 9.77
CA ALA A 175 -1.75 -14.43 9.97
C ALA A 175 -1.64 -15.71 9.12
N CYS A 176 -2.71 -16.51 9.03
CA CYS A 176 -2.79 -17.70 8.15
C CYS A 176 -2.64 -17.28 6.67
N HIS A 177 -3.41 -16.30 6.24
CA HIS A 177 -3.35 -15.78 4.86
C HIS A 177 -1.94 -15.32 4.51
N LYS A 178 -1.29 -14.54 5.40
CA LYS A 178 0.10 -14.10 5.19
C LYS A 178 1.04 -15.28 5.03
N LEU A 179 1.01 -16.25 5.95
CA LEU A 179 1.88 -17.41 5.92
C LEU A 179 1.70 -18.23 4.62
N TYR A 180 0.47 -18.59 4.29
CA TYR A 180 0.21 -19.47 3.13
C TYR A 180 0.40 -18.76 1.79
N THR A 181 0.18 -17.44 1.72
CA THR A 181 0.49 -16.64 0.55
C THR A 181 2.00 -16.62 0.28
N GLU A 182 2.82 -16.38 1.30
CA GLU A 182 4.27 -16.40 1.17
C GLU A 182 4.79 -17.79 0.78
N LEU A 183 4.30 -18.84 1.46
CA LEU A 183 4.65 -20.23 1.11
C LEU A 183 4.29 -20.55 -0.34
N SER A 184 3.11 -20.14 -0.82
CA SER A 184 2.71 -20.37 -2.21
C SER A 184 3.59 -19.62 -3.21
N PHE A 185 4.08 -18.44 -2.84
CA PHE A 185 4.92 -17.61 -3.69
C PHE A 185 6.33 -18.21 -3.87
N TYR A 186 6.92 -18.70 -2.77
CA TYR A 186 8.29 -19.23 -2.79
C TYR A 186 8.38 -20.72 -3.11
N THR A 187 7.26 -21.45 -3.15
CA THR A 187 7.25 -22.86 -3.50
C THR A 187 7.35 -23.07 -5.00
N LEU A 188 8.33 -23.85 -5.44
CA LEU A 188 8.56 -24.17 -6.86
C LEU A 188 7.68 -25.33 -7.37
N ASP A 189 7.26 -26.22 -6.49
CA ASP A 189 6.41 -27.36 -6.84
C ASP A 189 4.95 -26.93 -6.99
N ASP A 190 4.36 -27.18 -8.16
CA ASP A 190 3.00 -26.74 -8.49
C ASP A 190 1.93 -27.40 -7.62
N SER A 191 2.15 -28.60 -7.09
CA SER A 191 1.20 -29.29 -6.24
C SER A 191 1.13 -28.66 -4.86
N PHE A 192 2.27 -28.37 -4.25
CA PHE A 192 2.36 -27.64 -2.99
C PHE A 192 1.91 -26.20 -3.13
N LYS A 193 2.24 -25.54 -4.23
CA LYS A 193 1.77 -24.18 -4.52
C LYS A 193 0.25 -24.09 -4.51
N LYS A 194 -0.43 -24.97 -5.23
CA LYS A 194 -1.91 -25.04 -5.24
C LYS A 194 -2.48 -25.35 -3.86
N HIS A 195 -1.83 -26.26 -3.11
CA HIS A 195 -2.22 -26.56 -1.75
C HIS A 195 -2.18 -25.33 -0.84
N TYR A 196 -1.07 -24.58 -0.85
CA TYR A 196 -0.94 -23.37 -0.04
C TYR A 196 -1.89 -22.25 -0.48
N GLN A 197 -2.14 -22.10 -1.79
CA GLN A 197 -3.14 -21.16 -2.30
C GLN A 197 -4.55 -21.48 -1.77
N ALA A 198 -4.91 -22.76 -1.67
CA ALA A 198 -6.20 -23.17 -1.12
C ALA A 198 -6.31 -22.94 0.41
N LEU A 199 -5.19 -22.94 1.13
CA LEU A 199 -5.15 -22.63 2.56
C LEU A 199 -5.14 -21.14 2.86
N ALA A 200 -4.76 -20.30 1.89
CA ALA A 200 -4.73 -18.83 2.01
C ALA A 200 -6.11 -18.19 1.79
N THR A 201 -7.10 -18.90 1.25
CA THR A 201 -8.47 -18.40 0.98
C THR A 201 -9.40 -18.72 2.15
#